data_f22315f3ab5c1d4edc4c7f9c0ec38df0
#
_entry.id   f22315f3ab5c1d4edc4c7f9c0ec38df0
#
_cell.length_a   1.000
_cell.length_b   1.000
_cell.length_c   1.000
_cell.angle_alpha   90.00
_cell.angle_beta   90.00
_cell.angle_gamma   90.00
#
_symmetry.space_group_name_H-M   'P 1'
#
loop_
_entity.id
_entity.type
_entity.pdbx_description
1 polymer ?
#
loop_
_entity_poly.entity_id
_entity_poly.type
_entity_poly.pdbx_seq_one_letter_code
_entity_poly.pdbx_strand_id
1 'polypeptide(L)'
;MRLKKRVALLIDYVETEYSQRLVRGTSDYLSKHNAELVVFPAGTINAVNFSYNYQYLAVASHITPQNVDGIIFMTGSHLNNVTPEYMHSYLKSFEPVPVVSIGYKFDDIPSVVSSCAGSMYELVSHIITTHGRRKIALMAVEGNSQEVSDRKSAFLNTLKQFRVEFDPSREIYGGFTYDTARSALRSYLRKKGQFDFDAIVALNDEMAFACLDIFKENGISVPEDIVVTGFDDETRSSYVTPT
;
A
#
# COMPACT_ATOMS: atom_id res chain seq x y z
N MET A 1 -13.67 -26.30 26.95
CA MET A 1 -14.08 -26.10 25.52
C MET A 1 -14.38 -24.63 25.34
N ARG A 2 -13.70 -23.92 24.44
CA ARG A 2 -13.99 -22.49 24.18
C ARG A 2 -15.39 -22.38 23.56
N LEU A 3 -16.16 -21.37 24.02
CA LEU A 3 -17.53 -21.12 23.52
C LEU A 3 -17.53 -20.45 22.14
N LYS A 4 -16.42 -19.75 21.77
CA LYS A 4 -16.27 -19.02 20.51
C LYS A 4 -14.96 -19.39 19.83
N LYS A 5 -14.97 -19.40 18.52
CA LYS A 5 -13.76 -19.47 17.69
C LYS A 5 -12.98 -18.17 17.81
N ARG A 6 -11.64 -18.26 17.75
CA ARG A 6 -10.74 -17.11 17.73
C ARG A 6 -9.94 -17.06 16.46
N VAL A 7 -10.01 -15.93 15.79
CA VAL A 7 -9.23 -15.64 14.59
C VAL A 7 -8.18 -14.61 14.94
N ALA A 8 -6.91 -14.94 14.71
CA ALA A 8 -5.81 -14.00 14.80
C ALA A 8 -5.77 -13.16 13.52
N LEU A 9 -5.61 -11.86 13.66
CA LEU A 9 -5.29 -10.96 12.55
C LEU A 9 -3.90 -10.38 12.80
N LEU A 10 -2.94 -10.81 11.97
CA LEU A 10 -1.58 -10.26 11.99
C LEU A 10 -1.51 -9.11 11.00
N ILE A 11 -1.24 -7.94 11.54
CA ILE A 11 -1.02 -6.68 10.82
C ILE A 11 0.37 -6.15 11.12
N ASP A 12 0.89 -5.30 10.24
CA ASP A 12 2.17 -4.62 10.48
C ASP A 12 2.05 -3.55 11.57
N TYR A 13 1.33 -2.48 11.30
CA TYR A 13 1.14 -1.36 12.23
C TYR A 13 -0.34 -1.08 12.43
N VAL A 14 -0.78 -1.03 13.69
CA VAL A 14 -2.20 -0.85 14.07
C VAL A 14 -2.71 0.57 13.84
N GLU A 15 -1.80 1.54 13.78
CA GLU A 15 -2.10 2.96 13.63
C GLU A 15 -2.46 3.37 12.20
N THR A 16 -2.13 2.56 11.18
CA THR A 16 -2.46 2.89 9.79
C THR A 16 -3.96 2.79 9.53
N GLU A 17 -4.49 3.68 8.69
CA GLU A 17 -5.92 3.66 8.36
C GLU A 17 -6.32 2.34 7.68
N TYR A 18 -5.47 1.82 6.79
CA TYR A 18 -5.68 0.53 6.15
C TYR A 18 -5.85 -0.60 7.17
N SER A 19 -4.93 -0.70 8.14
CA SER A 19 -5.02 -1.70 9.22
C SER A 19 -6.28 -1.54 10.06
N GLN A 20 -6.65 -0.32 10.40
CA GLN A 20 -7.87 -0.05 11.17
C GLN A 20 -9.15 -0.41 10.40
N ARG A 21 -9.21 -0.15 9.09
CA ARG A 21 -10.34 -0.58 8.23
C ARG A 21 -10.41 -2.11 8.19
N LEU A 22 -9.27 -2.81 8.08
CA LEU A 22 -9.20 -4.26 8.09
C LEU A 22 -9.66 -4.85 9.42
N VAL A 23 -9.19 -4.28 10.54
CA VAL A 23 -9.61 -4.69 11.89
C VAL A 23 -11.11 -4.52 12.07
N ARG A 24 -11.68 -3.37 11.69
CA ARG A 24 -13.14 -3.13 11.81
C ARG A 24 -13.94 -4.11 10.97
N GLY A 25 -13.63 -4.25 9.68
CA GLY A 25 -14.35 -5.14 8.79
C GLY A 25 -14.30 -6.60 9.23
N THR A 26 -13.13 -7.06 9.67
CA THR A 26 -12.96 -8.42 10.20
C THR A 26 -13.73 -8.63 11.50
N SER A 27 -13.63 -7.67 12.44
CA SER A 27 -14.34 -7.72 13.73
C SER A 27 -15.87 -7.75 13.53
N ASP A 28 -16.38 -6.89 12.65
CA ASP A 28 -17.82 -6.81 12.34
C ASP A 28 -18.34 -8.12 11.74
N TYR A 29 -17.56 -8.76 10.87
CA TYR A 29 -17.92 -10.04 10.29
C TYR A 29 -17.89 -11.16 11.34
N LEU A 30 -16.81 -11.29 12.09
CA LEU A 30 -16.62 -12.36 13.08
C LEU A 30 -17.65 -12.29 14.22
N SER A 31 -18.00 -11.08 14.66
CA SER A 31 -19.02 -10.89 15.71
C SER A 31 -20.39 -11.47 15.33
N LYS A 32 -20.76 -11.37 14.03
CA LYS A 32 -21.99 -11.93 13.49
C LYS A 32 -21.93 -13.46 13.31
N HIS A 33 -20.73 -14.06 13.38
CA HIS A 33 -20.51 -15.49 13.16
C HIS A 33 -20.03 -16.21 14.43
N ASN A 34 -20.33 -15.65 15.61
CA ASN A 34 -19.96 -16.23 16.92
C ASN A 34 -18.44 -16.51 17.05
N ALA A 35 -17.62 -15.62 16.49
CA ALA A 35 -16.17 -15.68 16.57
C ALA A 35 -15.60 -14.39 17.17
N GLU A 36 -14.39 -14.47 17.69
CA GLU A 36 -13.64 -13.35 18.29
C GLU A 36 -12.42 -13.04 17.44
N LEU A 37 -12.14 -11.75 17.28
CA LEU A 37 -10.91 -11.26 16.66
C LEU A 37 -9.85 -11.00 17.74
N VAL A 38 -8.64 -11.49 17.49
CA VAL A 38 -7.45 -11.14 18.27
C VAL A 38 -6.44 -10.49 17.33
N VAL A 39 -6.14 -9.23 17.55
CA VAL A 39 -5.21 -8.48 16.70
C VAL A 39 -3.79 -8.63 17.24
N PHE A 40 -2.87 -8.99 16.37
CA PHE A 40 -1.44 -9.11 16.64
C PHE A 40 -0.69 -8.07 15.79
N PRO A 41 -0.25 -6.94 16.37
CA PRO A 41 0.67 -6.02 15.70
C PRO A 41 2.02 -6.72 15.54
N ALA A 42 2.31 -7.23 14.37
CA ALA A 42 3.48 -8.07 14.10
C ALA A 42 4.66 -7.27 13.50
N GLY A 43 4.48 -5.96 13.27
CA GLY A 43 5.47 -5.15 12.56
C GLY A 43 5.77 -5.72 11.17
N THR A 44 6.74 -5.13 10.48
CA THR A 44 7.16 -5.65 9.18
C THR A 44 8.39 -6.53 9.33
N ILE A 45 8.33 -7.76 8.83
CA ILE A 45 9.44 -8.72 8.89
C ILE A 45 10.68 -8.12 8.20
N ASN A 46 11.85 -8.22 8.83
CA ASN A 46 13.14 -7.70 8.36
C ASN A 46 13.16 -6.19 8.04
N ALA A 47 12.34 -5.40 8.70
CA ALA A 47 12.38 -3.95 8.58
C ALA A 47 13.69 -3.40 9.17
N VAL A 48 14.65 -3.10 8.32
CA VAL A 48 16.02 -2.68 8.70
C VAL A 48 16.10 -1.35 9.44
N ASN A 49 15.05 -0.51 9.33
CA ASN A 49 15.02 0.82 9.93
C ASN A 49 14.37 0.87 11.32
N PHE A 50 13.97 -0.28 11.88
CA PHE A 50 13.30 -0.36 13.17
C PHE A 50 14.14 -1.13 14.17
N SER A 51 14.82 -0.41 15.09
CA SER A 51 15.76 -0.98 16.07
C SER A 51 15.17 -2.07 16.97
N TYR A 52 13.85 -2.11 17.13
CA TYR A 52 13.14 -3.06 18.01
C TYR A 52 12.21 -4.01 17.25
N ASN A 53 12.45 -4.21 15.95
CA ASN A 53 11.58 -5.05 15.12
C ASN A 53 11.43 -6.49 15.64
N TYR A 54 12.45 -7.02 16.32
CA TYR A 54 12.39 -8.34 16.96
C TYR A 54 11.25 -8.47 17.99
N GLN A 55 10.81 -7.38 18.61
CA GLN A 55 9.70 -7.39 19.57
C GLN A 55 8.38 -7.70 18.87
N TYR A 56 8.17 -7.17 17.67
CA TYR A 56 6.99 -7.47 16.86
C TYR A 56 6.98 -8.93 16.38
N LEU A 57 8.14 -9.45 15.97
CA LEU A 57 8.26 -10.86 15.58
C LEU A 57 7.98 -11.80 16.75
N ALA A 58 8.37 -11.42 17.98
CA ALA A 58 8.08 -12.18 19.18
C ALA A 58 6.56 -12.26 19.45
N VAL A 59 5.77 -11.27 19.08
CA VAL A 59 4.31 -11.27 19.23
C VAL A 59 3.68 -12.42 18.45
N ALA A 60 4.15 -12.70 17.25
CA ALA A 60 3.63 -13.80 16.44
C ALA A 60 3.91 -15.18 17.05
N SER A 61 4.97 -15.34 17.87
CA SER A 61 5.28 -16.60 18.55
C SER A 61 4.26 -17.00 19.61
N HIS A 62 3.39 -16.07 20.03
CA HIS A 62 2.29 -16.36 20.95
C HIS A 62 1.08 -17.03 20.28
N ILE A 63 1.08 -17.10 18.94
CA ILE A 63 0.01 -17.77 18.19
C ILE A 63 0.23 -19.27 18.23
N THR A 64 -0.71 -19.97 18.82
CA THR A 64 -0.67 -21.44 18.97
C THR A 64 -2.05 -22.04 18.70
N PRO A 65 -2.15 -23.34 18.34
CA PRO A 65 -3.43 -24.03 18.17
C PRO A 65 -4.31 -24.04 19.44
N GLN A 66 -3.73 -23.75 20.61
CA GLN A 66 -4.45 -23.66 21.88
C GLN A 66 -5.16 -22.34 22.08
N ASN A 67 -4.71 -21.26 21.43
CA ASN A 67 -5.27 -19.94 21.65
C ASN A 67 -5.98 -19.31 20.44
N VAL A 68 -5.71 -19.78 19.20
CA VAL A 68 -6.41 -19.35 17.99
C VAL A 68 -6.85 -20.54 17.14
N ASP A 69 -7.91 -20.36 16.35
CA ASP A 69 -8.48 -21.39 15.47
C ASP A 69 -8.21 -21.08 13.98
N GLY A 70 -7.70 -19.91 13.65
CA GLY A 70 -7.31 -19.50 12.31
C GLY A 70 -6.56 -18.18 12.32
N ILE A 71 -5.85 -17.90 11.24
CA ILE A 71 -5.01 -16.72 11.07
C ILE A 71 -5.39 -16.01 9.78
N ILE A 72 -5.54 -14.71 9.85
CA ILE A 72 -5.54 -13.78 8.72
C ILE A 72 -4.22 -13.02 8.77
N PHE A 73 -3.42 -13.11 7.74
CA PHE A 73 -2.09 -12.51 7.70
C PHE A 73 -2.02 -11.44 6.59
N MET A 74 -1.64 -10.21 6.96
CA MET A 74 -1.45 -9.11 6.01
C MET A 74 -0.11 -9.25 5.29
N THR A 75 -0.06 -10.16 4.31
CA THR A 75 1.16 -10.59 3.62
C THR A 75 1.78 -9.51 2.74
N GLY A 76 0.94 -8.74 2.04
CA GLY A 76 1.39 -7.81 1.00
C GLY A 76 2.43 -6.80 1.48
N SER A 77 2.25 -6.24 2.67
CA SER A 77 3.18 -5.24 3.23
C SER A 77 4.55 -5.81 3.60
N HIS A 78 4.62 -7.10 3.94
CA HIS A 78 5.89 -7.75 4.32
C HIS A 78 6.80 -8.04 3.13
N LEU A 79 6.23 -8.23 1.92
CA LEU A 79 6.98 -8.56 0.71
C LEU A 79 7.90 -7.44 0.20
N ASN A 80 7.85 -6.26 0.81
CA ASN A 80 8.82 -5.21 0.57
C ASN A 80 10.20 -5.52 1.16
N ASN A 81 10.28 -6.43 2.15
CA ASN A 81 11.50 -6.72 2.91
C ASN A 81 11.92 -8.20 2.85
N VAL A 82 11.07 -9.07 2.34
CA VAL A 82 11.33 -10.51 2.23
C VAL A 82 10.85 -11.05 0.89
N THR A 83 11.38 -12.21 0.49
CA THR A 83 10.93 -12.88 -0.74
C THR A 83 9.61 -13.62 -0.53
N PRO A 84 8.84 -13.89 -1.61
CA PRO A 84 7.64 -14.71 -1.53
C PRO A 84 7.89 -16.11 -0.94
N GLU A 85 9.02 -16.74 -1.25
CA GLU A 85 9.40 -18.06 -0.76
C GLU A 85 9.64 -18.05 0.76
N TYR A 86 10.33 -17.02 1.25
CA TYR A 86 10.50 -16.83 2.69
C TYR A 86 9.15 -16.66 3.37
N MET A 87 8.29 -15.80 2.83
CA MET A 87 6.96 -15.55 3.38
C MET A 87 6.08 -16.80 3.37
N HIS A 88 6.11 -17.57 2.28
CA HIS A 88 5.41 -18.83 2.20
C HIS A 88 5.85 -19.80 3.34
N SER A 89 7.16 -19.98 3.51
CA SER A 89 7.71 -20.81 4.59
C SER A 89 7.32 -20.30 5.97
N TYR A 90 7.29 -18.98 6.15
CA TYR A 90 6.86 -18.37 7.41
C TYR A 90 5.38 -18.62 7.70
N LEU A 91 4.49 -18.49 6.71
CA LEU A 91 3.06 -18.78 6.88
C LEU A 91 2.82 -20.27 7.17
N LYS A 92 3.59 -21.16 6.53
CA LYS A 92 3.55 -22.62 6.83
C LYS A 92 4.01 -22.97 8.23
N SER A 93 4.84 -22.15 8.87
CA SER A 93 5.29 -22.41 10.24
C SER A 93 4.16 -22.32 11.29
N PHE A 94 3.01 -21.76 10.93
CA PHE A 94 1.83 -21.74 11.82
C PHE A 94 1.02 -23.04 11.79
N GLU A 95 1.34 -23.99 10.92
CA GLU A 95 0.63 -25.29 10.91
C GLU A 95 0.61 -25.93 12.30
N PRO A 96 -0.49 -26.54 12.73
CA PRO A 96 -1.71 -26.87 11.95
C PRO A 96 -2.79 -25.75 11.95
N VAL A 97 -2.50 -24.54 12.40
CA VAL A 97 -3.48 -23.42 12.36
C VAL A 97 -3.65 -22.97 10.91
N PRO A 98 -4.88 -22.97 10.35
CA PRO A 98 -5.09 -22.51 8.98
C PRO A 98 -4.82 -21.01 8.82
N VAL A 99 -4.19 -20.65 7.71
CA VAL A 99 -3.81 -19.26 7.38
C VAL A 99 -4.53 -18.82 6.12
N VAL A 100 -4.97 -17.55 6.12
CA VAL A 100 -5.43 -16.82 4.93
C VAL A 100 -4.49 -15.64 4.71
N SER A 101 -3.97 -15.50 3.49
CA SER A 101 -3.10 -14.41 3.07
C SER A 101 -3.91 -13.22 2.56
N ILE A 102 -3.55 -11.99 2.95
CA ILE A 102 -4.09 -10.76 2.35
C ILE A 102 -2.99 -10.03 1.59
N GLY A 103 -3.31 -9.57 0.38
CA GLY A 103 -2.46 -8.74 -0.46
C GLY A 103 -1.41 -9.50 -1.27
N TYR A 104 -1.34 -10.83 -1.13
CA TYR A 104 -0.50 -11.67 -1.99
C TYR A 104 -1.12 -13.05 -2.19
N LYS A 105 -1.06 -13.57 -3.42
CA LYS A 105 -1.63 -14.87 -3.80
C LYS A 105 -0.56 -15.96 -3.78
N PHE A 106 -0.79 -17.00 -3.00
CA PHE A 106 -0.06 -18.27 -3.06
C PHE A 106 -0.93 -19.34 -3.73
N ASP A 107 -0.31 -20.38 -4.26
CA ASP A 107 -1.04 -21.47 -4.92
C ASP A 107 -1.74 -22.41 -3.93
N ASP A 108 -1.16 -22.58 -2.76
CA ASP A 108 -1.61 -23.54 -1.73
C ASP A 108 -2.09 -22.90 -0.42
N ILE A 109 -2.10 -21.57 -0.34
CA ILE A 109 -2.64 -20.82 0.81
C ILE A 109 -3.83 -19.98 0.32
N PRO A 110 -5.03 -20.13 0.93
CA PRO A 110 -6.16 -19.26 0.62
C PRO A 110 -5.76 -17.79 0.69
N SER A 111 -6.09 -17.02 -0.34
CA SER A 111 -5.60 -15.64 -0.44
C SER A 111 -6.72 -14.69 -0.86
N VAL A 112 -6.72 -13.50 -0.27
CA VAL A 112 -7.57 -12.36 -0.66
C VAL A 112 -6.68 -11.29 -1.24
N VAL A 113 -6.90 -10.95 -2.51
CA VAL A 113 -6.16 -9.90 -3.22
C VAL A 113 -7.15 -8.90 -3.81
N SER A 114 -6.78 -7.62 -3.79
CA SER A 114 -7.53 -6.57 -4.48
C SER A 114 -7.04 -6.43 -5.92
N SER A 115 -7.96 -6.15 -6.84
CA SER A 115 -7.61 -5.80 -8.21
C SER A 115 -7.63 -4.28 -8.35
N CYS A 116 -6.48 -3.67 -8.58
CA CYS A 116 -6.35 -2.22 -8.76
C CYS A 116 -6.28 -1.78 -10.23
N ALA A 117 -6.24 -2.72 -11.17
CA ALA A 117 -6.02 -2.43 -12.59
C ALA A 117 -7.12 -1.55 -13.19
N GLY A 118 -8.38 -1.83 -12.87
CA GLY A 118 -9.52 -1.03 -13.34
C GLY A 118 -9.50 0.40 -12.80
N SER A 119 -9.30 0.56 -11.49
CA SER A 119 -9.25 1.87 -10.83
C SER A 119 -8.08 2.71 -11.34
N MET A 120 -6.90 2.10 -11.52
CA MET A 120 -5.74 2.79 -12.09
C MET A 120 -5.99 3.21 -13.54
N TYR A 121 -6.65 2.35 -14.33
CA TYR A 121 -7.06 2.70 -15.68
C TYR A 121 -7.99 3.90 -15.71
N GLU A 122 -9.02 3.92 -14.88
CA GLU A 122 -9.97 5.04 -14.80
C GLU A 122 -9.27 6.34 -14.40
N LEU A 123 -8.42 6.28 -13.38
CA LEU A 123 -7.67 7.42 -12.86
C LEU A 123 -6.74 8.02 -13.94
N VAL A 124 -5.90 7.20 -14.58
CA VAL A 124 -4.95 7.67 -15.60
C VAL A 124 -5.67 8.14 -16.87
N SER A 125 -6.73 7.43 -17.28
CA SER A 125 -7.55 7.89 -18.43
C SER A 125 -8.22 9.22 -18.15
N HIS A 126 -8.69 9.48 -16.93
CA HIS A 126 -9.25 10.79 -16.55
C HIS A 126 -8.21 11.92 -16.67
N ILE A 127 -7.00 11.71 -16.17
CA ILE A 127 -5.88 12.67 -16.32
C ILE A 127 -5.66 13.02 -17.80
N ILE A 128 -5.68 12.02 -18.67
CA ILE A 128 -5.39 12.17 -20.09
C ILE A 128 -6.57 12.81 -20.85
N THR A 129 -7.81 12.33 -20.61
CA THR A 129 -8.97 12.71 -21.40
C THR A 129 -9.66 13.98 -20.90
N THR A 130 -9.74 14.16 -19.59
CA THR A 130 -10.40 15.30 -18.97
C THR A 130 -9.47 16.48 -18.77
N HIS A 131 -8.24 16.21 -18.26
CA HIS A 131 -7.27 17.29 -18.02
C HIS A 131 -6.29 17.51 -19.17
N GLY A 132 -6.29 16.66 -20.21
CA GLY A 132 -5.42 16.80 -21.39
C GLY A 132 -3.93 16.63 -21.10
N ARG A 133 -3.55 16.07 -19.95
CA ARG A 133 -2.16 15.96 -19.52
C ARG A 133 -1.44 14.83 -20.25
N ARG A 134 -0.17 15.07 -20.60
CA ARG A 134 0.64 14.13 -21.39
C ARG A 134 2.04 13.89 -20.84
N LYS A 135 2.54 14.78 -19.99
CA LYS A 135 3.84 14.62 -19.33
C LYS A 135 3.62 14.10 -17.92
N ILE A 136 3.29 12.81 -17.81
CA ILE A 136 2.83 12.21 -16.55
C ILE A 136 4.01 11.59 -15.81
N ALA A 137 4.22 11.99 -14.55
CA ALA A 137 5.17 11.39 -13.63
C ALA A 137 4.49 10.28 -12.82
N LEU A 138 5.28 9.35 -12.33
CA LEU A 138 4.87 8.31 -11.39
C LEU A 138 5.62 8.47 -10.08
N MET A 139 4.90 8.67 -8.98
CA MET A 139 5.47 8.52 -7.65
C MET A 139 5.36 7.06 -7.25
N ALA A 140 6.47 6.34 -7.46
CA ALA A 140 6.58 4.90 -7.33
C ALA A 140 7.14 4.48 -5.96
N VAL A 141 7.12 3.20 -5.72
CA VAL A 141 7.73 2.55 -4.55
C VAL A 141 8.64 1.44 -5.01
N GLU A 142 9.79 1.30 -4.36
CA GLU A 142 10.67 0.15 -4.54
C GLU A 142 10.17 -1.02 -3.68
N GLY A 143 10.24 -2.24 -4.20
CA GLY A 143 9.89 -3.44 -3.46
C GLY A 143 9.24 -4.53 -4.31
N ASN A 144 8.98 -5.67 -3.69
CA ASN A 144 8.42 -6.86 -4.33
C ASN A 144 6.90 -7.03 -4.08
N SER A 145 6.23 -5.99 -3.59
CA SER A 145 4.78 -6.04 -3.39
C SER A 145 4.06 -6.22 -4.72
N GLN A 146 3.23 -7.26 -4.81
CA GLN A 146 2.41 -7.53 -5.98
C GLN A 146 1.50 -6.35 -6.30
N GLU A 147 0.91 -5.75 -5.28
CA GLU A 147 0.00 -4.61 -5.41
C GLU A 147 0.69 -3.40 -6.04
N VAL A 148 1.91 -3.06 -5.61
CA VAL A 148 2.72 -1.98 -6.20
C VAL A 148 3.05 -2.29 -7.66
N SER A 149 3.45 -3.52 -7.96
CA SER A 149 3.73 -3.98 -9.32
C SER A 149 2.51 -3.90 -10.22
N ASP A 150 1.34 -4.30 -9.70
CA ASP A 150 0.07 -4.26 -10.44
C ASP A 150 -0.38 -2.82 -10.70
N ARG A 151 -0.29 -1.92 -9.72
CA ARG A 151 -0.58 -0.48 -9.89
C ARG A 151 0.33 0.15 -10.96
N LYS A 152 1.64 -0.09 -10.88
CA LYS A 152 2.61 0.42 -11.87
C LYS A 152 2.35 -0.17 -13.26
N SER A 153 2.11 -1.47 -13.36
CA SER A 153 1.80 -2.12 -14.63
C SER A 153 0.53 -1.57 -15.26
N ALA A 154 -0.52 -1.37 -14.46
CA ALA A 154 -1.77 -0.78 -14.93
C ALA A 154 -1.58 0.67 -15.41
N PHE A 155 -0.79 1.49 -14.69
CA PHE A 155 -0.40 2.84 -15.09
C PHE A 155 0.28 2.83 -16.47
N LEU A 156 1.34 2.04 -16.65
CA LEU A 156 2.10 1.97 -17.90
C LEU A 156 1.25 1.45 -19.07
N ASN A 157 0.42 0.44 -18.82
CA ASN A 157 -0.49 -0.11 -19.82
C ASN A 157 -1.53 0.93 -20.28
N THR A 158 -2.05 1.73 -19.35
CA THR A 158 -3.00 2.80 -19.68
C THR A 158 -2.34 3.88 -20.52
N LEU A 159 -1.15 4.34 -20.17
CA LEU A 159 -0.40 5.30 -20.98
C LEU A 159 -0.21 4.77 -22.41
N LYS A 160 0.18 3.50 -22.54
CA LYS A 160 0.36 2.85 -23.85
C LYS A 160 -0.94 2.83 -24.67
N GLN A 161 -2.09 2.54 -24.05
CA GLN A 161 -3.39 2.55 -24.74
C GLN A 161 -3.75 3.93 -25.29
N PHE A 162 -3.43 4.98 -24.52
CA PHE A 162 -3.66 6.37 -24.93
C PHE A 162 -2.53 6.97 -25.76
N ARG A 163 -1.51 6.18 -26.16
CA ARG A 163 -0.33 6.61 -26.91
C ARG A 163 0.37 7.79 -26.25
N VAL A 164 0.49 7.74 -24.91
CA VAL A 164 1.29 8.67 -24.12
C VAL A 164 2.61 7.97 -23.80
N GLU A 165 3.71 8.60 -24.20
CA GLU A 165 5.04 8.07 -23.92
C GLU A 165 5.41 8.35 -22.45
N PHE A 166 5.90 7.32 -21.76
CA PHE A 166 6.41 7.45 -20.40
C PHE A 166 7.92 7.70 -20.44
N ASP A 167 8.34 8.81 -19.86
CA ASP A 167 9.76 9.09 -19.63
C ASP A 167 10.21 8.50 -18.30
N PRO A 168 11.08 7.49 -18.29
CA PRO A 168 11.56 6.87 -17.05
C PRO A 168 12.24 7.84 -16.08
N SER A 169 12.73 8.99 -16.57
CA SER A 169 13.30 10.03 -15.69
C SER A 169 12.27 10.74 -14.81
N ARG A 170 10.98 10.52 -15.07
CA ARG A 170 9.83 10.99 -14.29
C ARG A 170 9.28 9.92 -13.34
N GLU A 171 9.95 8.78 -13.21
CA GLU A 171 9.69 7.83 -12.15
C GLU A 171 10.43 8.27 -10.88
N ILE A 172 9.68 8.63 -9.83
CA ILE A 172 10.20 9.17 -8.58
C ILE A 172 9.87 8.16 -7.47
N TYR A 173 10.88 7.69 -6.77
CA TYR A 173 10.70 6.69 -5.72
C TYR A 173 10.42 7.36 -4.38
N GLY A 174 9.15 7.35 -3.97
CA GLY A 174 8.62 8.04 -2.79
C GLY A 174 8.54 7.21 -1.50
N GLY A 175 8.71 5.91 -1.55
CA GLY A 175 8.90 5.03 -0.39
C GLY A 175 7.71 4.90 0.57
N PHE A 176 6.47 4.90 0.10
CA PHE A 176 5.20 4.73 0.81
C PHE A 176 4.78 5.85 1.77
N THR A 177 5.70 6.59 2.39
CA THR A 177 5.35 7.56 3.44
C THR A 177 5.42 8.99 2.95
N TYR A 178 4.69 9.88 3.62
CA TYR A 178 4.70 11.31 3.38
C TYR A 178 6.14 11.89 3.40
N ASP A 179 6.94 11.57 4.43
CA ASP A 179 8.28 12.16 4.59
C ASP A 179 9.27 11.68 3.53
N THR A 180 9.21 10.40 3.16
CA THR A 180 10.08 9.85 2.11
C THR A 180 9.72 10.43 0.74
N ALA A 181 8.44 10.59 0.45
CA ALA A 181 7.96 11.22 -0.77
C ALA A 181 8.37 12.70 -0.88
N ARG A 182 8.25 13.47 0.21
CA ARG A 182 8.76 14.86 0.27
C ARG A 182 10.26 14.93 -0.05
N SER A 183 11.03 14.04 0.56
CA SER A 183 12.48 13.98 0.36
C SER A 183 12.83 13.65 -1.09
N ALA A 184 12.10 12.71 -1.70
CA ALA A 184 12.26 12.31 -3.10
C ALA A 184 11.94 13.47 -4.07
N LEU A 185 10.83 14.19 -3.85
CA LEU A 185 10.44 15.35 -4.67
C LEU A 185 11.44 16.49 -4.57
N ARG A 186 11.91 16.80 -3.37
CA ARG A 186 12.97 17.81 -3.18
C ARG A 186 14.26 17.42 -3.87
N SER A 187 14.61 16.13 -3.86
CA SER A 187 15.77 15.61 -4.58
C SER A 187 15.59 15.72 -6.09
N TYR A 188 14.39 15.37 -6.59
CA TYR A 188 14.03 15.53 -8.00
C TYR A 188 14.17 16.99 -8.45
N LEU A 189 13.58 17.93 -7.71
CA LEU A 189 13.65 19.35 -7.99
C LEU A 189 15.10 19.87 -7.99
N ARG A 190 15.92 19.47 -7.01
CA ARG A 190 17.35 19.84 -7.00
C ARG A 190 18.11 19.32 -8.21
N LYS A 191 17.80 18.11 -8.68
CA LYS A 191 18.47 17.49 -9.83
C LYS A 191 18.03 18.07 -11.16
N LYS A 192 16.75 18.38 -11.33
CA LYS A 192 16.16 18.83 -12.59
C LYS A 192 16.02 20.34 -12.70
N GLY A 193 16.08 21.09 -11.59
CA GLY A 193 15.84 22.53 -11.53
C GLY A 193 14.37 22.92 -11.59
N GLN A 194 13.49 22.06 -12.09
CA GLN A 194 12.04 22.25 -12.18
C GLN A 194 11.31 20.91 -12.23
N PHE A 195 9.99 20.93 -12.04
CA PHE A 195 9.13 19.79 -12.36
C PHE A 195 8.82 19.82 -13.86
N ASP A 196 9.30 18.82 -14.60
CA ASP A 196 9.18 18.72 -16.07
C ASP A 196 7.99 17.83 -16.49
N PHE A 197 6.94 17.79 -15.67
CA PHE A 197 5.70 17.06 -15.90
C PHE A 197 4.48 17.93 -15.58
N ASP A 198 3.32 17.58 -16.13
CA ASP A 198 2.04 18.28 -15.99
C ASP A 198 0.99 17.48 -15.19
N ALA A 199 1.35 16.23 -14.79
CA ALA A 199 0.59 15.43 -13.86
C ALA A 199 1.53 14.47 -13.10
N ILE A 200 1.15 14.09 -11.89
CA ILE A 200 1.82 13.04 -11.11
C ILE A 200 0.78 12.08 -10.54
N VAL A 201 0.99 10.80 -10.78
CA VAL A 201 0.22 9.70 -10.19
C VAL A 201 1.01 9.15 -9.02
N ALA A 202 0.51 9.32 -7.81
CA ALA A 202 1.08 8.70 -6.63
C ALA A 202 0.38 7.34 -6.37
N LEU A 203 1.17 6.33 -6.02
CA LEU A 203 0.64 4.99 -5.80
C LEU A 203 -0.09 4.84 -4.45
N ASN A 204 -0.08 5.87 -3.60
CA ASN A 204 -0.94 5.99 -2.42
C ASN A 204 -1.19 7.47 -2.07
N ASP A 205 -2.10 7.72 -1.13
CA ASP A 205 -2.51 9.07 -0.73
C ASP A 205 -1.46 9.78 0.12
N GLU A 206 -0.72 9.09 0.97
CA GLU A 206 0.37 9.68 1.76
C GLU A 206 1.43 10.35 0.87
N MET A 207 1.78 9.70 -0.24
CA MET A 207 2.68 10.28 -1.24
C MET A 207 2.03 11.43 -2.02
N ALA A 208 0.72 11.34 -2.30
CA ALA A 208 -0.02 12.43 -2.95
C ALA A 208 -0.07 13.68 -2.07
N PHE A 209 -0.31 13.54 -0.76
CA PHE A 209 -0.27 14.67 0.18
C PHE A 209 1.11 15.34 0.21
N ALA A 210 2.19 14.55 0.14
CA ALA A 210 3.53 15.09 0.04
C ALA A 210 3.73 15.90 -1.26
N CYS A 211 3.14 15.46 -2.39
CA CYS A 211 3.15 16.21 -3.65
C CYS A 211 2.45 17.55 -3.50
N LEU A 212 1.23 17.55 -2.93
CA LEU A 212 0.44 18.78 -2.74
C LEU A 212 1.21 19.83 -1.93
N ASP A 213 1.84 19.41 -0.81
CA ASP A 213 2.58 20.32 0.05
C ASP A 213 3.85 20.85 -0.64
N ILE A 214 4.61 20.01 -1.35
CA ILE A 214 5.80 20.44 -2.08
C ILE A 214 5.44 21.39 -3.23
N PHE A 215 4.36 21.14 -3.95
CA PHE A 215 3.91 22.05 -5.03
C PHE A 215 3.48 23.39 -4.46
N LYS A 216 2.72 23.40 -3.38
CA LYS A 216 2.33 24.62 -2.66
C LYS A 216 3.55 25.42 -2.19
N GLU A 217 4.57 24.77 -1.59
CA GLU A 217 5.82 25.40 -1.17
C GLU A 217 6.58 26.09 -2.34
N ASN A 218 6.38 25.58 -3.57
CA ASN A 218 7.03 26.10 -4.78
C ASN A 218 6.12 26.99 -5.63
N GLY A 219 4.95 27.37 -5.13
CA GLY A 219 4.01 28.25 -5.82
C GLY A 219 3.34 27.64 -7.06
N ILE A 220 3.25 26.31 -7.10
CA ILE A 220 2.62 25.53 -8.18
C ILE A 220 1.17 25.26 -7.80
N SER A 221 0.25 25.62 -8.68
CA SER A 221 -1.18 25.41 -8.49
C SER A 221 -1.61 23.99 -8.90
N VAL A 222 -2.40 23.36 -8.04
CA VAL A 222 -3.01 22.05 -8.31
C VAL A 222 -4.53 22.25 -8.35
N PRO A 223 -5.22 21.85 -9.42
CA PRO A 223 -4.76 21.06 -10.58
C PRO A 223 -4.29 21.89 -11.80
N GLU A 224 -4.25 23.22 -11.74
CA GLU A 224 -4.06 24.10 -12.90
C GLU A 224 -2.71 23.87 -13.58
N ASP A 225 -1.62 23.89 -12.81
CA ASP A 225 -0.27 23.67 -13.33
C ASP A 225 0.06 22.19 -13.40
N ILE A 226 -0.16 21.47 -12.31
CA ILE A 226 0.12 20.02 -12.18
C ILE A 226 -1.09 19.32 -11.57
N VAL A 227 -1.60 18.27 -12.24
CA VAL A 227 -2.61 17.39 -11.67
C VAL A 227 -1.95 16.38 -10.73
N VAL A 228 -2.49 16.22 -9.53
CA VAL A 228 -2.04 15.21 -8.55
C VAL A 228 -3.14 14.20 -8.32
N THR A 229 -2.79 12.93 -8.30
CA THR A 229 -3.73 11.86 -7.89
C THR A 229 -3.06 10.93 -6.88
N GLY A 230 -3.86 10.45 -5.94
CA GLY A 230 -3.49 9.43 -4.96
C GLY A 230 -4.16 8.09 -5.24
N PHE A 231 -4.11 7.21 -4.26
CA PHE A 231 -4.76 5.91 -4.23
C PHE A 231 -4.97 5.50 -2.77
N ASP A 232 -6.05 4.80 -2.45
CA ASP A 232 -6.47 4.23 -1.15
C ASP A 232 -7.68 4.95 -0.53
N ASP A 233 -8.02 6.18 -0.95
CA ASP A 233 -9.11 6.99 -0.40
C ASP A 233 -9.03 7.12 1.13
N GLU A 234 -7.88 7.61 1.61
CA GLU A 234 -7.68 7.88 3.02
C GLU A 234 -8.59 9.02 3.51
N THR A 235 -9.03 8.96 4.76
CA THR A 235 -9.92 9.98 5.34
C THR A 235 -9.37 11.39 5.19
N ARG A 236 -8.05 11.57 5.23
CA ARG A 236 -7.39 12.87 5.03
C ARG A 236 -7.67 13.47 3.67
N SER A 237 -7.90 12.66 2.61
CA SER A 237 -8.19 13.17 1.26
C SER A 237 -9.43 14.06 1.22
N SER A 238 -10.41 13.81 2.12
CA SER A 238 -11.61 14.64 2.25
C SER A 238 -11.38 16.04 2.86
N TYR A 239 -10.20 16.30 3.42
CA TYR A 239 -9.89 17.54 4.15
C TYR A 239 -8.78 18.37 3.49
N VAL A 240 -8.13 17.85 2.45
CA VAL A 240 -7.11 18.59 1.68
C VAL A 240 -7.75 19.33 0.51
N THR A 241 -7.04 20.31 -0.04
CA THR A 241 -7.48 21.05 -1.22
C THR A 241 -6.33 21.05 -2.22
N PRO A 242 -6.59 20.57 -3.47
CA PRO A 242 -7.82 19.88 -3.93
C PRO A 242 -8.04 18.53 -3.26
N THR A 243 -9.28 18.04 -3.29
CA THR A 243 -9.66 16.72 -2.76
C THR A 243 -9.36 15.65 -3.79
#